data_7f61bb702d38a2652fc9fa77be6ed84c
#
_entry.id   7f61bb702d38a2652fc9fa77be6ed84c
#
_cell.length_a   1.000
_cell.length_b   1.000
_cell.length_c   1.000
_cell.angle_alpha   90.00
_cell.angle_beta   90.00
_cell.angle_gamma   90.00
#
_symmetry.space_group_name_H-M   'P 1'
#
loop_
_entity.id
_entity.type
_entity.pdbx_description
1 polymer ?
#
loop_
_entity_poly.entity_id
_entity_poly.type
_entity_poly.pdbx_seq_one_letter_code
_entity_poly.pdbx_strand_id
1 'polypeptide(L)'
;HEYTGLIYDGAFSEHITSEEKKGLIGNDISEDEAKIIAEEFIGKDKIKETKNNGYVENGNIPVYRFEVTTNENKKIGISISKKGGHLVYMNYDRETNGENITEQDAIQKGKEYLQAKKYENMQETYYMKNDGYIVINYAYKQGNIVAYPDLIKLKIALDNGEIVGVDATGYLNCHFEREIPSNLISIDEARKNISTKAELSSEKLAIIPTEFNTEVLCYEFKGKINEVEFIEYINAQTGKEEDTLIVTNTENGTLTE
;
A
#
# COMPACT_ATOMS: atom_id res chain seq x y z
N HIS A 1 21.36 7.92 -4.06
CA HIS A 1 20.32 7.49 -4.99
C HIS A 1 18.98 7.66 -4.28
N GLU A 2 18.20 8.65 -4.73
CA GLU A 2 16.78 8.67 -4.45
C GLU A 2 16.22 7.37 -5.03
N TYR A 3 15.54 6.59 -4.20
CA TYR A 3 14.72 5.53 -4.71
C TYR A 3 13.72 6.18 -5.66
N THR A 4 13.83 5.90 -6.94
CA THR A 4 12.72 6.19 -7.84
C THR A 4 11.52 5.47 -7.25
N GLY A 5 10.60 6.22 -6.64
CA GLY A 5 9.44 5.66 -5.97
C GLY A 5 8.68 4.72 -6.89
N LEU A 6 7.84 3.90 -6.32
CA LEU A 6 6.89 3.12 -7.11
C LEU A 6 6.07 4.09 -7.96
N ILE A 7 5.87 3.75 -9.22
CA ILE A 7 5.42 4.69 -10.28
C ILE A 7 4.02 5.24 -10.07
N TYR A 8 3.18 4.55 -9.30
CA TYR A 8 1.79 4.93 -9.11
C TYR A 8 1.45 5.13 -7.64
N ASP A 9 0.90 6.27 -7.35
CA ASP A 9 0.26 6.57 -6.08
C ASP A 9 -1.25 6.56 -6.25
N GLY A 10 -1.93 5.64 -5.55
CA GLY A 10 -3.37 5.58 -5.50
C GLY A 10 -3.95 6.73 -4.68
N ALA A 11 -5.28 6.80 -4.62
CA ALA A 11 -5.98 7.76 -3.76
C ALA A 11 -5.46 7.68 -2.33
N PHE A 12 -5.31 8.84 -1.68
CA PHE A 12 -4.83 8.99 -0.30
C PHE A 12 -3.36 8.67 -0.03
N SER A 13 -2.57 8.24 -1.01
CA SER A 13 -1.15 7.91 -0.80
C SER A 13 -0.33 9.10 -0.26
N GLU A 14 -0.65 10.32 -0.68
CA GLU A 14 0.05 11.54 -0.29
C GLU A 14 -0.16 11.91 1.19
N HIS A 15 -1.23 11.43 1.78
CA HIS A 15 -1.63 11.76 3.16
C HIS A 15 -1.22 10.70 4.18
N ILE A 16 -0.42 9.70 3.77
CA ILE A 16 -0.02 8.60 4.63
C ILE A 16 1.28 8.95 5.36
N THR A 17 1.18 9.94 6.24
CA THR A 17 2.24 10.30 7.19
C THR A 17 1.67 10.37 8.59
N SER A 18 2.44 9.98 9.58
CA SER A 18 2.06 10.08 10.99
C SER A 18 3.27 10.43 11.84
N GLU A 19 3.10 11.37 12.77
CA GLU A 19 4.14 11.65 13.77
C GLU A 19 4.36 10.45 14.68
N GLU A 20 3.27 9.76 15.05
CA GLU A 20 3.29 8.51 15.79
C GLU A 20 3.26 7.32 14.81
N LYS A 21 4.36 6.60 14.71
CA LYS A 21 4.50 5.44 13.81
C LYS A 21 3.87 4.19 14.44
N LYS A 22 2.55 4.09 14.38
CA LYS A 22 1.74 3.09 15.09
C LYS A 22 2.00 1.65 14.66
N GLY A 23 2.37 1.43 13.41
CA GLY A 23 2.72 0.11 12.88
C GLY A 23 4.19 -0.27 13.07
N LEU A 24 5.02 0.66 13.52
CA LEU A 24 6.45 0.44 13.75
C LEU A 24 6.70 -0.09 15.16
N ILE A 25 6.41 -1.37 15.37
CA ILE A 25 6.49 -2.04 16.67
C ILE A 25 7.79 -2.83 16.83
N GLY A 26 8.22 -3.02 18.08
CA GLY A 26 9.38 -3.80 18.44
C GLY A 26 10.51 -2.96 19.03
N ASN A 27 11.59 -3.63 19.45
CA ASN A 27 12.78 -3.01 19.98
C ASN A 27 13.76 -2.60 18.88
N ASP A 28 14.67 -1.70 19.20
CA ASP A 28 15.77 -1.37 18.29
C ASP A 28 16.65 -2.59 18.04
N ILE A 29 17.07 -2.76 16.81
CA ILE A 29 17.99 -3.80 16.37
C ILE A 29 19.32 -3.19 15.92
N SER A 30 20.37 -4.01 15.88
CA SER A 30 21.65 -3.64 15.32
C SER A 30 21.67 -3.72 13.79
N GLU A 31 22.67 -3.11 13.18
CA GLU A 31 22.93 -3.21 11.76
C GLU A 31 23.16 -4.66 11.31
N ASP A 32 23.90 -5.45 12.09
CA ASP A 32 24.15 -6.86 11.79
C ASP A 32 22.86 -7.70 11.82
N GLU A 33 21.99 -7.45 12.78
CA GLU A 33 20.65 -8.07 12.82
C GLU A 33 19.81 -7.66 11.63
N ALA A 34 19.84 -6.39 11.26
CA ALA A 34 19.12 -5.87 10.09
C ALA A 34 19.62 -6.50 8.78
N LYS A 35 20.93 -6.72 8.66
CA LYS A 35 21.53 -7.43 7.50
C LYS A 35 21.00 -8.85 7.37
N ILE A 36 20.92 -9.58 8.47
CA ILE A 36 20.36 -10.95 8.48
C ILE A 36 18.91 -10.94 8.03
N ILE A 37 18.11 -10.01 8.52
CA ILE A 37 16.70 -9.86 8.14
C ILE A 37 16.59 -9.54 6.65
N ALA A 38 17.39 -8.61 6.14
CA ALA A 38 17.40 -8.26 4.70
C ALA A 38 17.72 -9.47 3.82
N GLU A 39 18.72 -10.25 4.19
CA GLU A 39 19.13 -11.45 3.47
C GLU A 39 18.06 -12.55 3.51
N GLU A 40 17.32 -12.67 4.62
CA GLU A 40 16.19 -13.59 4.74
C GLU A 40 15.01 -13.20 3.85
N PHE A 41 14.71 -11.89 3.74
CA PHE A 41 13.67 -11.39 2.84
C PHE A 41 13.95 -11.71 1.38
N ILE A 42 15.19 -11.59 0.96
CA ILE A 42 15.61 -11.85 -0.42
C ILE A 42 15.76 -13.35 -0.69
N GLY A 43 16.21 -14.11 0.27
CA GLY A 43 16.59 -15.52 0.18
C GLY A 43 18.11 -15.67 0.06
N LYS A 44 18.74 -16.19 1.11
CA LYS A 44 20.21 -16.30 1.22
C LYS A 44 20.86 -17.06 0.08
N ASP A 45 20.15 -18.04 -0.48
CA ASP A 45 20.60 -18.87 -1.60
C ASP A 45 20.74 -18.08 -2.93
N LYS A 46 20.05 -16.93 -3.03
CA LYS A 46 20.09 -16.06 -4.22
C LYS A 46 21.18 -15.00 -4.16
N ILE A 47 21.83 -14.86 -3.02
CA ILE A 47 22.74 -13.74 -2.72
C ILE A 47 24.18 -14.12 -3.01
N LYS A 48 24.85 -13.30 -3.81
CA LYS A 48 26.30 -13.35 -4.03
C LYS A 48 27.04 -12.47 -3.02
N GLU A 49 26.54 -11.28 -2.77
CA GLU A 49 27.14 -10.27 -1.89
C GLU A 49 26.10 -9.36 -1.29
N THR A 50 26.28 -9.00 -0.02
CA THR A 50 25.50 -7.96 0.65
C THR A 50 26.44 -6.85 1.11
N LYS A 51 26.15 -5.63 0.66
CA LYS A 51 26.90 -4.42 0.98
C LYS A 51 26.07 -3.49 1.87
N ASN A 52 26.66 -3.03 2.96
CA ASN A 52 26.06 -1.98 3.75
C ASN A 52 26.06 -0.66 2.96
N ASN A 53 24.90 -0.02 2.89
CA ASN A 53 24.70 1.21 2.14
C ASN A 53 24.26 2.39 3.02
N GLY A 54 24.51 2.30 4.32
CA GLY A 54 24.34 3.37 5.30
C GLY A 54 23.06 3.31 6.11
N TYR A 55 22.93 4.28 6.98
CA TYR A 55 21.77 4.49 7.85
C TYR A 55 21.11 5.83 7.49
N VAL A 56 19.82 5.82 7.29
CA VAL A 56 19.03 7.01 6.93
C VAL A 56 17.62 6.93 7.52
N GLU A 57 16.89 8.04 7.43
CA GLU A 57 15.45 8.06 7.62
C GLU A 57 14.74 7.97 6.26
N ASN A 58 13.85 7.01 6.11
CA ASN A 58 13.03 6.82 4.92
C ASN A 58 11.56 6.98 5.28
N GLY A 59 10.92 8.06 4.76
CA GLY A 59 9.55 8.39 5.14
C GLY A 59 9.38 8.60 6.65
N ASN A 60 10.34 9.25 7.31
CA ASN A 60 10.47 9.44 8.76
C ASN A 60 10.71 8.14 9.56
N ILE A 61 11.06 7.04 8.92
CA ILE A 61 11.42 5.78 9.59
C ILE A 61 12.94 5.61 9.51
N PRO A 62 13.64 5.53 10.67
CA PRO A 62 15.06 5.21 10.70
C PRO A 62 15.31 3.81 10.14
N VAL A 63 16.17 3.68 9.13
CA VAL A 63 16.47 2.43 8.45
C VAL A 63 17.96 2.19 8.27
N TYR A 64 18.34 0.90 8.27
CA TYR A 64 19.61 0.42 7.71
C TYR A 64 19.36 0.02 6.27
N ARG A 65 20.20 0.52 5.36
CA ARG A 65 20.11 0.22 3.92
C ARG A 65 21.19 -0.76 3.50
N PHE A 66 20.81 -1.68 2.63
CA PHE A 66 21.72 -2.64 2.03
C PHE A 66 21.55 -2.68 0.52
N GLU A 67 22.67 -2.87 -0.18
CA GLU A 67 22.68 -3.24 -1.58
C GLU A 67 23.06 -4.71 -1.68
N VAL A 68 22.20 -5.51 -2.24
CA VAL A 68 22.42 -6.94 -2.43
C VAL A 68 22.69 -7.20 -3.90
N THR A 69 23.77 -7.93 -4.19
CA THR A 69 24.04 -8.45 -5.53
C THR A 69 23.62 -9.92 -5.56
N THR A 70 22.75 -10.26 -6.50
CA THR A 70 22.30 -11.65 -6.68
C THR A 70 23.35 -12.49 -7.40
N ASN A 71 23.17 -13.82 -7.39
CA ASN A 71 24.04 -14.76 -8.14
C ASN A 71 24.03 -14.49 -9.66
N GLU A 72 22.99 -13.82 -10.16
CA GLU A 72 22.87 -13.38 -11.56
C GLU A 72 23.43 -11.96 -11.80
N ASN A 73 24.15 -11.40 -10.82
CA ASN A 73 24.71 -10.05 -10.85
C ASN A 73 23.66 -8.92 -10.97
N LYS A 74 22.45 -9.15 -10.50
CA LYS A 74 21.41 -8.13 -10.38
C LYS A 74 21.49 -7.44 -9.03
N LYS A 75 21.01 -6.19 -8.96
CA LYS A 75 21.06 -5.38 -7.75
C LYS A 75 19.68 -5.28 -7.09
N ILE A 76 19.66 -5.46 -5.78
CA ILE A 76 18.48 -5.24 -4.93
C ILE A 76 18.87 -4.25 -3.85
N GLY A 77 18.16 -3.12 -3.79
CA GLY A 77 18.20 -2.19 -2.66
C GLY A 77 17.15 -2.59 -1.64
N ILE A 78 17.51 -2.68 -0.36
CA ILE A 78 16.58 -3.06 0.71
C ILE A 78 16.85 -2.23 1.96
N SER A 79 15.77 -1.77 2.60
CA SER A 79 15.81 -0.99 3.84
C SER A 79 15.05 -1.70 4.93
N ILE A 80 15.72 -1.90 6.07
CA ILE A 80 15.16 -2.53 7.27
C ILE A 80 15.10 -1.49 8.37
N SER A 81 13.96 -1.38 9.06
CA SER A 81 13.81 -0.42 10.15
C SER A 81 14.71 -0.76 11.34
N LYS A 82 15.33 0.27 11.93
CA LYS A 82 16.06 0.12 13.19
C LYS A 82 15.13 -0.35 14.30
N LYS A 83 13.95 0.24 14.42
CA LYS A 83 12.92 -0.21 15.34
C LYS A 83 12.18 -1.40 14.77
N GLY A 84 12.24 -2.53 15.45
CA GLY A 84 11.47 -3.73 15.16
C GLY A 84 11.96 -4.58 13.98
N GLY A 85 12.96 -4.14 13.19
CA GLY A 85 13.47 -4.94 12.08
C GLY A 85 12.48 -5.23 10.97
N HIS A 86 11.62 -4.25 10.62
CA HIS A 86 10.63 -4.40 9.57
C HIS A 86 11.19 -4.07 8.18
N LEU A 87 10.72 -4.76 7.16
CA LEU A 87 10.96 -4.36 5.78
C LEU A 87 10.20 -3.05 5.50
N VAL A 88 10.94 -1.98 5.21
CA VAL A 88 10.36 -0.67 4.90
C VAL A 88 10.26 -0.49 3.39
N TYR A 89 11.32 -0.79 2.68
CA TYR A 89 11.41 -0.61 1.23
C TYR A 89 12.33 -1.66 0.59
N MET A 90 11.96 -2.12 -0.60
CA MET A 90 12.80 -2.99 -1.42
C MET A 90 12.60 -2.62 -2.89
N ASN A 91 13.69 -2.56 -3.64
CA ASN A 91 13.65 -2.40 -5.09
C ASN A 91 14.65 -3.34 -5.75
N TYR A 92 14.11 -4.22 -6.59
CA TYR A 92 14.90 -5.13 -7.42
C TYR A 92 14.97 -4.56 -8.83
N ASP A 93 16.17 -4.13 -9.21
CA ASP A 93 16.44 -3.58 -10.52
C ASP A 93 16.69 -4.73 -11.53
N ARG A 94 15.60 -5.18 -12.14
CA ARG A 94 15.66 -6.10 -13.27
C ARG A 94 14.67 -5.71 -14.35
N GLU A 95 15.04 -5.95 -15.59
CA GLU A 95 14.16 -5.79 -16.73
C GLU A 95 13.14 -6.94 -16.81
N THR A 96 11.94 -6.64 -17.30
CA THR A 96 10.94 -7.65 -17.59
C THR A 96 11.09 -8.19 -19.00
N ASN A 97 10.65 -9.43 -19.19
CA ASN A 97 10.62 -10.10 -20.47
C ASN A 97 9.18 -10.37 -20.93
N GLY A 98 8.47 -9.28 -21.18
CA GLY A 98 7.07 -9.31 -21.64
C GLY A 98 6.04 -9.40 -20.53
N GLU A 99 4.78 -9.58 -20.92
CA GLU A 99 3.64 -9.75 -20.03
C GLU A 99 3.04 -11.14 -20.22
N ASN A 100 3.31 -12.07 -19.31
CA ASN A 100 2.93 -13.47 -19.41
C ASN A 100 1.89 -13.89 -18.37
N ILE A 101 1.60 -13.01 -17.40
CA ILE A 101 0.56 -13.23 -16.37
C ILE A 101 -0.47 -12.11 -16.44
N THR A 102 -1.68 -12.41 -15.97
CA THR A 102 -2.78 -11.44 -15.91
C THR A 102 -2.66 -10.55 -14.68
N GLU A 103 -3.42 -9.43 -14.66
CA GLU A 103 -3.53 -8.60 -13.46
C GLU A 103 -4.06 -9.39 -12.27
N GLN A 104 -5.03 -10.27 -12.48
CA GLN A 104 -5.60 -11.11 -11.42
C GLN A 104 -4.57 -12.08 -10.83
N ASP A 105 -3.74 -12.67 -11.67
CA ASP A 105 -2.63 -13.51 -11.21
C ASP A 105 -1.63 -12.70 -10.38
N ALA A 106 -1.30 -11.49 -10.81
CA ALA A 106 -0.41 -10.59 -10.09
C ALA A 106 -1.00 -10.18 -8.73
N ILE A 107 -2.29 -9.81 -8.69
CA ILE A 107 -2.99 -9.47 -7.45
C ILE A 107 -2.95 -10.64 -6.46
N GLN A 108 -3.21 -11.85 -6.93
CA GLN A 108 -3.18 -13.04 -6.09
C GLN A 108 -1.77 -13.34 -5.55
N LYS A 109 -0.75 -13.23 -6.39
CA LYS A 109 0.66 -13.40 -5.98
C LYS A 109 1.07 -12.35 -4.94
N GLY A 110 0.63 -11.11 -5.08
CA GLY A 110 0.86 -10.06 -4.09
C GLY A 110 0.22 -10.38 -2.74
N LYS A 111 -1.02 -10.87 -2.72
CA LYS A 111 -1.70 -11.31 -1.49
C LYS A 111 -0.95 -12.45 -0.81
N GLU A 112 -0.56 -13.46 -1.56
CA GLU A 112 0.21 -14.60 -1.04
C GLU A 112 1.56 -14.16 -0.47
N TYR A 113 2.25 -13.24 -1.14
CA TYR A 113 3.49 -12.66 -0.64
C TYR A 113 3.29 -11.94 0.69
N LEU A 114 2.29 -11.07 0.78
CA LEU A 114 2.00 -10.33 2.01
C LEU A 114 1.62 -11.27 3.15
N GLN A 115 0.81 -12.27 2.90
CA GLN A 115 0.44 -13.29 3.88
C GLN A 115 1.67 -14.08 4.36
N ALA A 116 2.54 -14.49 3.45
CA ALA A 116 3.79 -15.19 3.79
C ALA A 116 4.74 -14.33 4.62
N LYS A 117 4.72 -13.00 4.43
CA LYS A 117 5.47 -12.02 5.23
C LYS A 117 4.72 -11.57 6.49
N LYS A 118 3.59 -12.23 6.83
CA LYS A 118 2.76 -11.99 8.01
C LYS A 118 2.04 -10.64 8.03
N TYR A 119 1.80 -10.06 6.87
CA TYR A 119 0.84 -8.98 6.70
C TYR A 119 -0.52 -9.59 6.33
N GLU A 120 -1.33 -9.84 7.35
CA GLU A 120 -2.64 -10.47 7.17
C GLU A 120 -3.73 -9.46 6.82
N ASN A 121 -4.81 -9.94 6.22
CA ASN A 121 -6.00 -9.14 5.90
C ASN A 121 -5.72 -7.93 5.00
N MET A 122 -4.78 -8.05 4.08
CA MET A 122 -4.50 -7.01 3.10
C MET A 122 -5.42 -7.17 1.88
N GLN A 123 -6.06 -6.07 1.49
CA GLN A 123 -7.02 -5.98 0.39
C GLN A 123 -6.46 -5.11 -0.73
N GLU A 124 -6.46 -5.60 -1.97
CA GLU A 124 -6.14 -4.77 -3.12
C GLU A 124 -7.14 -3.60 -3.27
N THR A 125 -6.63 -2.42 -3.60
CA THR A 125 -7.43 -1.21 -3.78
C THR A 125 -7.27 -0.62 -5.16
N TYR A 126 -6.08 -0.20 -5.53
CA TYR A 126 -5.76 0.38 -6.83
C TYR A 126 -4.56 -0.33 -7.45
N TYR A 127 -4.49 -0.33 -8.77
CA TYR A 127 -3.31 -0.79 -9.49
C TYR A 127 -3.07 0.02 -10.77
N MET A 128 -1.82 0.02 -11.21
CA MET A 128 -1.40 0.61 -12.47
C MET A 128 -0.33 -0.25 -13.12
N LYS A 129 -0.51 -0.57 -14.40
CA LYS A 129 0.49 -1.25 -15.22
C LYS A 129 1.37 -0.24 -15.93
N ASN A 130 2.67 -0.53 -16.03
CA ASN A 130 3.63 0.23 -16.80
C ASN A 130 4.83 -0.63 -17.18
N ASP A 131 5.15 -0.67 -18.46
CA ASP A 131 6.36 -1.31 -19.01
C ASP A 131 6.66 -2.73 -18.50
N GLY A 132 5.66 -3.60 -18.49
CA GLY A 132 5.80 -4.99 -18.07
C GLY A 132 5.76 -5.21 -16.54
N TYR A 133 5.46 -4.17 -15.78
CA TYR A 133 5.24 -4.23 -14.34
C TYR A 133 3.81 -3.80 -13.99
N ILE A 134 3.36 -4.25 -12.82
CA ILE A 134 2.15 -3.73 -12.19
C ILE A 134 2.50 -3.28 -10.77
N VAL A 135 2.06 -2.09 -10.41
CA VAL A 135 2.09 -1.61 -9.02
C VAL A 135 0.70 -1.74 -8.44
N ILE A 136 0.58 -2.46 -7.34
CA ILE A 136 -0.69 -2.72 -6.66
C ILE A 136 -0.63 -2.15 -5.26
N ASN A 137 -1.64 -1.34 -4.92
CA ASN A 137 -1.84 -0.84 -3.56
C ASN A 137 -2.70 -1.83 -2.78
N TYR A 138 -2.19 -2.28 -1.64
CA TYR A 138 -2.94 -3.09 -0.68
C TYR A 138 -3.17 -2.30 0.59
N ALA A 139 -4.38 -2.33 1.12
CA ALA A 139 -4.72 -1.70 2.39
C ALA A 139 -5.22 -2.75 3.40
N TYR A 140 -4.93 -2.53 4.67
CA TYR A 140 -5.42 -3.39 5.75
C TYR A 140 -6.93 -3.33 5.83
N LYS A 141 -7.56 -4.48 6.03
CA LYS A 141 -9.00 -4.62 6.17
C LYS A 141 -9.34 -5.14 7.57
N GLN A 142 -9.88 -4.27 8.40
CA GLN A 142 -10.36 -4.63 9.73
C GLN A 142 -11.83 -5.06 9.65
N GLY A 143 -12.08 -6.36 9.73
CA GLY A 143 -13.41 -6.89 9.44
C GLY A 143 -13.84 -6.56 8.00
N ASN A 144 -14.89 -5.76 7.84
CA ASN A 144 -15.36 -5.27 6.54
C ASN A 144 -14.92 -3.85 6.21
N ILE A 145 -14.06 -3.25 7.04
CA ILE A 145 -13.62 -1.86 6.90
C ILE A 145 -12.24 -1.80 6.29
N VAL A 146 -12.10 -1.17 5.13
CA VAL A 146 -10.80 -0.94 4.49
C VAL A 146 -10.15 0.30 5.09
N ALA A 147 -8.96 0.14 5.66
CA ALA A 147 -8.16 1.23 6.22
C ALA A 147 -7.11 1.67 5.19
N TYR A 148 -7.41 2.67 4.39
CA TYR A 148 -6.52 3.17 3.33
C TYR A 148 -5.17 3.69 3.84
N PRO A 149 -5.05 4.28 5.05
CA PRO A 149 -3.75 4.67 5.58
C PRO A 149 -2.75 3.53 5.77
N ASP A 150 -3.24 2.32 6.05
CA ASP A 150 -2.43 1.13 6.28
C ASP A 150 -2.03 0.49 4.94
N LEU A 151 -1.23 1.23 4.18
CA LEU A 151 -0.92 0.98 2.79
C LEU A 151 0.42 0.25 2.63
N ILE A 152 0.42 -0.83 1.86
CA ILE A 152 1.61 -1.44 1.29
C ILE A 152 1.48 -1.45 -0.22
N LYS A 153 2.51 -0.94 -0.91
CA LYS A 153 2.60 -1.00 -2.37
C LYS A 153 3.52 -2.14 -2.78
N LEU A 154 3.09 -2.97 -3.71
CA LEU A 154 3.90 -3.99 -4.33
C LEU A 154 4.08 -3.70 -5.81
N LYS A 155 5.32 -3.78 -6.29
CA LYS A 155 5.65 -3.80 -7.71
C LYS A 155 5.93 -5.23 -8.13
N ILE A 156 5.22 -5.71 -9.13
CA ILE A 156 5.25 -7.11 -9.57
C ILE A 156 5.60 -7.16 -11.05
N ALA A 157 6.56 -7.98 -11.41
CA ALA A 157 6.93 -8.21 -12.80
C ALA A 157 5.89 -9.10 -13.49
N LEU A 158 5.34 -8.63 -14.60
CA LEU A 158 4.28 -9.34 -15.33
C LEU A 158 4.79 -10.49 -16.19
N ASP A 159 6.10 -10.66 -16.35
CA ASP A 159 6.68 -11.80 -17.05
C ASP A 159 6.55 -13.11 -16.25
N ASN A 160 6.74 -13.08 -14.93
CA ASN A 160 6.73 -14.28 -14.09
C ASN A 160 6.05 -14.10 -12.72
N GLY A 161 5.54 -12.90 -12.38
CA GLY A 161 4.91 -12.61 -11.09
C GLY A 161 5.85 -12.40 -9.92
N GLU A 162 7.13 -12.19 -10.16
CA GLU A 162 8.10 -11.90 -9.10
C GLU A 162 7.84 -10.54 -8.47
N ILE A 163 7.90 -10.50 -7.14
CA ILE A 163 7.83 -9.24 -6.39
C ILE A 163 9.17 -8.52 -6.53
N VAL A 164 9.18 -7.41 -7.25
CA VAL A 164 10.39 -6.63 -7.54
C VAL A 164 10.45 -5.30 -6.78
N GLY A 165 9.38 -4.93 -6.10
CA GLY A 165 9.35 -3.74 -5.27
C GLY A 165 8.36 -3.87 -4.13
N VAL A 166 8.72 -3.29 -2.97
CA VAL A 166 7.88 -3.19 -1.79
C VAL A 166 8.04 -1.81 -1.18
N ASP A 167 6.95 -1.16 -0.85
CA ASP A 167 6.92 0.03 -0.02
C ASP A 167 5.88 -0.17 1.09
N ALA A 168 6.34 -0.39 2.31
CA ALA A 168 5.50 -0.60 3.48
C ALA A 168 5.43 0.64 4.39
N THR A 169 5.90 1.80 3.93
CA THR A 169 5.99 3.03 4.73
C THR A 169 4.63 3.44 5.29
N GLY A 170 3.57 3.40 4.50
CA GLY A 170 2.21 3.74 4.94
C GLY A 170 1.73 2.83 6.08
N TYR A 171 1.86 1.54 5.92
CA TYR A 171 1.47 0.56 6.94
C TYR A 171 2.27 0.76 8.25
N LEU A 172 3.58 0.92 8.16
CA LEU A 172 4.43 1.11 9.34
C LEU A 172 4.16 2.43 10.08
N ASN A 173 3.76 3.48 9.36
CA ASN A 173 3.36 4.74 9.97
C ASN A 173 1.98 4.69 10.62
N CYS A 174 1.02 3.97 10.05
CA CYS A 174 -0.40 4.17 10.35
C CYS A 174 -1.11 2.97 10.96
N HIS A 175 -0.59 1.73 10.79
CA HIS A 175 -1.33 0.54 11.16
C HIS A 175 -1.54 0.38 12.67
N PHE A 176 -2.79 0.20 13.07
CA PHE A 176 -3.22 -0.26 14.39
C PHE A 176 -4.66 -0.78 14.30
N GLU A 177 -5.06 -1.59 15.28
CA GLU A 177 -6.47 -1.97 15.44
C GLU A 177 -7.26 -0.79 15.98
N ARG A 178 -8.30 -0.37 15.26
CA ARG A 178 -9.11 0.80 15.61
C ARG A 178 -10.35 0.40 16.39
N GLU A 179 -10.71 1.21 17.36
CA GLU A 179 -12.02 1.13 18.00
C GLU A 179 -13.07 1.75 17.08
N ILE A 180 -14.06 0.94 16.69
CA ILE A 180 -15.11 1.42 15.81
C ILE A 180 -16.22 2.06 16.67
N PRO A 181 -16.59 3.32 16.41
CA PRO A 181 -17.65 4.00 17.14
C PRO A 181 -18.99 3.24 17.06
N SER A 182 -19.74 3.22 18.15
CA SER A 182 -21.08 2.61 18.19
C SER A 182 -22.19 3.53 17.66
N ASN A 183 -21.94 4.83 17.56
CA ASN A 183 -22.90 5.85 17.18
C ASN A 183 -22.86 6.21 15.70
N LEU A 184 -22.84 5.20 14.83
CA LEU A 184 -22.88 5.40 13.39
C LEU A 184 -24.30 5.74 12.93
N ILE A 185 -24.42 6.65 11.95
CA ILE A 185 -25.66 6.81 11.20
C ILE A 185 -25.88 5.56 10.33
N SER A 186 -27.10 5.30 9.92
CA SER A 186 -27.37 4.20 9.01
C SER A 186 -26.80 4.49 7.60
N ILE A 187 -26.50 3.45 6.86
CA ILE A 187 -26.05 3.59 5.46
C ILE A 187 -27.13 4.26 4.60
N ASP A 188 -28.41 4.02 4.89
CA ASP A 188 -29.53 4.65 4.21
C ASP A 188 -29.56 6.16 4.46
N GLU A 189 -29.25 6.58 5.68
CA GLU A 189 -29.14 8.00 6.02
C GLU A 189 -27.93 8.65 5.35
N ALA A 190 -26.79 8.01 5.36
CA ALA A 190 -25.59 8.47 4.65
C ALA A 190 -25.84 8.61 3.15
N ARG A 191 -26.55 7.64 2.54
CA ARG A 191 -26.87 7.63 1.09
C ARG A 191 -27.74 8.83 0.68
N LYS A 192 -28.52 9.43 1.57
CA LYS A 192 -29.30 10.65 1.28
C LYS A 192 -28.44 11.84 0.87
N ASN A 193 -27.14 11.83 1.21
CA ASN A 193 -26.19 12.86 0.82
C ASN A 193 -25.60 12.62 -0.58
N ILE A 194 -25.90 11.49 -1.21
CA ILE A 194 -25.51 11.18 -2.58
C ILE A 194 -26.59 11.67 -3.54
N SER A 195 -26.19 12.18 -4.70
CA SER A 195 -27.15 12.60 -5.74
C SER A 195 -28.10 11.47 -6.10
N THR A 196 -29.38 11.76 -6.18
CA THR A 196 -30.41 10.80 -6.63
C THR A 196 -30.28 10.39 -8.10
N LYS A 197 -29.46 11.12 -8.87
CA LYS A 197 -29.12 10.77 -10.26
C LYS A 197 -27.99 9.74 -10.36
N ALA A 198 -27.34 9.44 -9.23
CA ALA A 198 -26.23 8.47 -9.20
C ALA A 198 -26.75 7.04 -9.30
N GLU A 199 -26.06 6.25 -10.11
CA GLU A 199 -26.19 4.79 -10.13
C GLU A 199 -25.06 4.22 -9.28
N LEU A 200 -25.38 3.76 -8.04
CA LEU A 200 -24.39 3.23 -7.12
C LEU A 200 -24.04 1.77 -7.44
N SER A 201 -22.76 1.46 -7.47
CA SER A 201 -22.21 0.12 -7.71
C SER A 201 -21.61 -0.53 -6.47
N SER A 202 -21.22 0.26 -5.46
CA SER A 202 -20.62 -0.22 -4.22
C SER A 202 -20.92 0.73 -3.06
N GLU A 203 -21.17 0.15 -1.90
CA GLU A 203 -21.41 0.84 -0.63
C GLU A 203 -20.72 0.07 0.49
N LYS A 204 -19.75 0.67 1.16
CA LYS A 204 -19.03 0.02 2.27
C LYS A 204 -18.43 1.04 3.23
N LEU A 205 -18.02 0.56 4.41
CA LEU A 205 -17.23 1.35 5.36
C LEU A 205 -15.75 1.39 4.94
N ALA A 206 -15.13 2.54 5.15
CA ALA A 206 -13.71 2.76 4.92
C ALA A 206 -13.16 3.79 5.91
N ILE A 207 -11.89 3.67 6.23
CA ILE A 207 -11.13 4.68 6.97
C ILE A 207 -10.25 5.40 5.97
N ILE A 208 -10.36 6.72 5.91
CA ILE A 208 -9.54 7.56 5.03
C ILE A 208 -8.70 8.54 5.84
N PRO A 209 -7.49 8.88 5.37
CA PRO A 209 -6.69 9.94 5.99
C PRO A 209 -7.29 11.31 5.67
N THR A 210 -7.08 12.27 6.56
CA THR A 210 -7.46 13.67 6.37
C THR A 210 -6.21 14.52 6.11
N GLU A 211 -6.40 15.76 5.65
CA GLU A 211 -5.33 16.74 5.45
C GLU A 211 -4.56 17.09 6.74
N PHE A 212 -5.13 16.80 7.89
CA PHE A 212 -4.57 17.14 9.21
C PHE A 212 -3.84 15.96 9.88
N ASN A 213 -3.38 14.97 9.12
CA ASN A 213 -2.74 13.74 9.64
C ASN A 213 -3.62 12.98 10.65
N THR A 214 -4.92 13.07 10.49
CA THR A 214 -5.92 12.31 11.25
C THR A 214 -6.64 11.34 10.31
N GLU A 215 -7.55 10.55 10.87
CA GLU A 215 -8.36 9.59 10.12
C GLU A 215 -9.83 9.83 10.37
N VAL A 216 -10.66 9.46 9.41
CA VAL A 216 -12.11 9.50 9.55
C VAL A 216 -12.74 8.21 9.03
N LEU A 217 -13.70 7.67 9.79
CA LEU A 217 -14.53 6.55 9.36
C LEU A 217 -15.65 7.06 8.49
N CYS A 218 -15.73 6.56 7.26
CA CYS A 218 -16.71 6.97 6.25
C CYS A 218 -17.47 5.77 5.70
N TYR A 219 -18.67 6.04 5.17
CA TYR A 219 -19.25 5.22 4.12
C TYR A 219 -18.64 5.64 2.78
N GLU A 220 -18.11 4.68 2.06
CA GLU A 220 -17.57 4.83 0.72
C GLU A 220 -18.63 4.41 -0.29
N PHE A 221 -19.08 5.34 -1.14
CA PHE A 221 -20.03 5.10 -2.22
C PHE A 221 -19.33 5.22 -3.56
N LYS A 222 -19.39 4.16 -4.37
CA LYS A 222 -18.92 4.18 -5.75
C LYS A 222 -20.11 4.17 -6.70
N GLY A 223 -20.05 4.97 -7.74
CA GLY A 223 -21.12 5.04 -8.71
C GLY A 223 -20.80 5.86 -9.95
N LYS A 224 -21.84 6.14 -10.74
CA LYS A 224 -21.78 6.97 -11.95
C LYS A 224 -22.88 8.02 -11.93
N ILE A 225 -22.55 9.19 -12.47
CA ILE A 225 -23.51 10.21 -12.89
C ILE A 225 -23.17 10.61 -14.33
N ASN A 226 -24.09 10.43 -15.28
CA ASN A 226 -23.87 10.78 -16.68
C ASN A 226 -22.55 10.23 -17.25
N GLU A 227 -22.31 8.93 -17.09
CA GLU A 227 -21.08 8.21 -17.52
C GLU A 227 -19.79 8.62 -16.81
N VAL A 228 -19.83 9.54 -15.86
CA VAL A 228 -18.68 9.88 -15.01
C VAL A 228 -18.71 9.03 -13.75
N GLU A 229 -17.66 8.24 -13.56
CA GLU A 229 -17.47 7.43 -12.36
C GLU A 229 -16.92 8.29 -11.23
N PHE A 230 -17.43 8.07 -10.02
CA PHE A 230 -17.01 8.80 -8.82
C PHE A 230 -16.94 7.88 -7.59
N ILE A 231 -16.22 8.36 -6.58
CA ILE A 231 -16.21 7.77 -5.24
C ILE A 231 -16.47 8.92 -4.27
N GLU A 232 -17.44 8.75 -3.39
CA GLU A 232 -17.80 9.76 -2.40
C GLU A 232 -17.72 9.17 -1.00
N TYR A 233 -17.11 9.92 -0.09
CA TYR A 233 -16.90 9.54 1.30
C TYR A 233 -17.76 10.39 2.22
N ILE A 234 -18.69 9.74 2.91
CA ILE A 234 -19.60 10.38 3.86
C ILE A 234 -19.21 9.96 5.27
N ASN A 235 -18.96 10.92 6.15
CA ASN A 235 -18.63 10.66 7.55
C ASN A 235 -19.70 9.76 8.18
N ALA A 236 -19.27 8.60 8.69
CA ALA A 236 -20.19 7.59 9.21
C ALA A 236 -20.89 7.96 10.52
N GLN A 237 -20.43 9.01 11.20
CA GLN A 237 -21.04 9.51 12.44
C GLN A 237 -21.90 10.75 12.21
N THR A 238 -21.48 11.65 11.33
CA THR A 238 -22.11 12.97 11.14
C THR A 238 -22.93 13.10 9.87
N GLY A 239 -22.69 12.24 8.87
CA GLY A 239 -23.31 12.35 7.54
C GLY A 239 -22.70 13.44 6.65
N LYS A 240 -21.64 14.11 7.11
CA LYS A 240 -20.94 15.14 6.33
C LYS A 240 -20.12 14.51 5.21
N GLU A 241 -20.13 15.15 4.04
CA GLU A 241 -19.20 14.83 2.97
C GLU A 241 -17.76 15.15 3.40
N GLU A 242 -16.87 14.17 3.30
CA GLU A 242 -15.46 14.31 3.66
C GLU A 242 -14.56 14.42 2.43
N ASP A 243 -14.87 13.68 1.36
CA ASP A 243 -14.09 13.69 0.13
C ASP A 243 -14.89 13.16 -1.06
N THR A 244 -14.55 13.60 -2.24
CA THR A 244 -15.09 13.10 -3.51
C THR A 244 -13.98 12.94 -4.52
N LEU A 245 -13.88 11.76 -5.14
CA LEU A 245 -12.89 11.43 -6.15
C LEU A 245 -13.57 11.16 -7.49
N ILE A 246 -13.00 11.68 -8.56
CA ILE A 246 -13.36 11.33 -9.92
C ILE A 246 -12.49 10.16 -10.37
N VAL A 247 -13.10 9.16 -10.97
CA VAL A 247 -12.44 7.93 -11.38
C VAL A 247 -12.27 7.91 -12.89
N THR A 248 -11.04 7.71 -13.34
CA THR A 248 -10.71 7.50 -14.75
C THR A 248 -10.14 6.10 -14.94
N ASN A 249 -10.88 5.24 -15.63
CA ASN A 249 -10.40 3.91 -15.99
C ASN A 249 -9.60 3.97 -17.28
N THR A 250 -8.41 3.37 -17.27
CA THR A 250 -7.52 3.24 -18.41
C THR A 250 -7.22 1.76 -18.69
N GLU A 251 -6.65 1.44 -19.83
CA GLU A 251 -6.17 0.08 -20.15
C GLU A 251 -5.12 -0.41 -19.14
N ASN A 252 -4.40 0.50 -18.52
CA ASN A 252 -3.30 0.20 -17.59
C ASN A 252 -3.72 0.21 -16.11
N GLY A 253 -4.90 0.71 -15.78
CA GLY A 253 -5.38 0.78 -14.39
C GLY A 253 -6.35 1.93 -14.15
N THR A 254 -6.60 2.22 -12.88
CA THR A 254 -7.54 3.24 -12.43
C THR A 254 -6.82 4.45 -11.85
N LEU A 255 -7.13 5.64 -12.35
CA LEU A 255 -6.70 6.92 -11.80
C LEU A 255 -7.84 7.53 -10.99
N THR A 256 -7.50 8.19 -9.88
CA THR A 256 -8.44 8.95 -9.05
C THR A 256 -7.89 10.35 -8.79
N GLU A 257 -8.77 11.35 -8.92
CA GLU A 257 -8.46 12.78 -8.70
C GLU A 257 -9.47 13.41 -7.73
#